data_7811343e51b49a0edae2f20f2fb8c74f
#
_entry.id   7811343e51b49a0edae2f20f2fb8c74f
#
_cell.length_a   1.000
_cell.length_b   1.000
_cell.length_c   1.000
_cell.angle_alpha   90.00
_cell.angle_beta   90.00
_cell.angle_gamma   90.00
#
_symmetry.space_group_name_H-M   'P 1'
#
loop_
_entity.id
_entity.type
_entity.pdbx_description
1 polymer ?
#
loop_
_entity_poly.entity_id
_entity_poly.type
_entity_poly.pdbx_seq_one_letter_code
_entity_poly.pdbx_strand_id
1 'polypeptide(L)'
;MKIEKISWDQETVDHISNHLVSPEEVEELLFNGVDIPLMMRGREGRYLAYGKTQGGLLFVVWASKYKKTKIITARDMTEKEKRFYKRRKE
;
A
#
# COMPACT_ATOMS: atom_id res chain seq x y z
N MET A 1 0.94 11.95 -5.38
CA MET A 1 -0.38 11.42 -5.80
C MET A 1 -1.32 11.42 -4.62
N LYS A 2 -2.52 11.88 -4.84
CA LYS A 2 -3.54 11.88 -3.78
C LYS A 2 -4.54 10.74 -4.05
N ILE A 3 -4.70 9.85 -3.07
CA ILE A 3 -5.65 8.76 -3.16
C ILE A 3 -6.89 9.14 -2.36
N GLU A 4 -8.03 9.26 -3.03
CA GLU A 4 -9.27 9.67 -2.38
C GLU A 4 -10.22 8.50 -2.14
N LYS A 5 -10.26 7.56 -3.05
CA LYS A 5 -11.17 6.43 -2.96
C LYS A 5 -10.56 5.22 -3.64
N ILE A 6 -10.75 4.07 -3.01
CA ILE A 6 -10.23 2.81 -3.53
C ILE A 6 -11.38 1.98 -4.07
N SER A 7 -11.18 1.43 -5.27
CA SER A 7 -12.13 0.49 -5.86
C SER A 7 -11.67 -0.92 -5.50
N TRP A 8 -12.52 -1.65 -4.79
CA TRP A 8 -12.23 -3.03 -4.38
C TRP A 8 -13.04 -4.02 -5.23
N ASP A 9 -12.41 -5.13 -5.60
CA ASP A 9 -13.12 -6.28 -6.15
C ASP A 9 -12.73 -7.52 -5.34
N GLN A 10 -13.57 -8.56 -5.42
CA GLN A 10 -13.38 -9.75 -4.61
C GLN A 10 -12.07 -10.47 -4.95
N GLU A 11 -11.68 -10.46 -6.21
CA GLU A 11 -10.44 -11.10 -6.64
C GLU A 11 -9.23 -10.47 -5.95
N THR A 12 -9.18 -9.15 -5.87
CA THR A 12 -8.10 -8.44 -5.19
C THR A 12 -8.12 -8.71 -3.69
N VAL A 13 -9.32 -8.69 -3.09
CA VAL A 13 -9.46 -8.99 -1.66
C VAL A 13 -8.91 -10.39 -1.35
N ASP A 14 -9.26 -11.37 -2.18
CA ASP A 14 -8.77 -12.73 -2.01
C ASP A 14 -7.26 -12.81 -2.21
N HIS A 15 -6.74 -12.07 -3.18
CA HIS A 15 -5.32 -12.07 -3.48
C HIS A 15 -4.49 -11.53 -2.31
N ILE A 16 -4.88 -10.37 -1.75
CA ILE A 16 -4.13 -9.80 -0.63
C ILE A 16 -4.29 -10.63 0.64
N SER A 17 -5.42 -11.34 0.79
CA SER A 17 -5.63 -12.25 1.91
C SER A 17 -4.57 -13.34 1.95
N ASN A 18 -4.05 -13.77 0.81
CA ASN A 18 -2.97 -14.76 0.74
C ASN A 18 -1.66 -14.21 1.33
N HIS A 19 -1.55 -12.89 1.44
CA HIS A 19 -0.41 -12.23 2.07
C HIS A 19 -0.76 -11.77 3.49
N LEU A 20 -1.88 -12.23 4.04
CA LEU A 20 -2.36 -11.88 5.37
C LEU A 20 -2.63 -10.40 5.54
N VAL A 21 -3.10 -9.76 4.48
CA VAL A 21 -3.45 -8.35 4.47
C VAL A 21 -4.94 -8.20 4.19
N SER A 22 -5.62 -7.34 4.93
CA SER A 22 -7.04 -7.07 4.74
C SER A 22 -7.25 -5.72 4.04
N PRO A 23 -8.42 -5.53 3.38
CA PRO A 23 -8.76 -4.22 2.80
C PRO A 23 -8.71 -3.10 3.82
N GLU A 24 -9.15 -3.37 5.06
CA GLU A 24 -9.15 -2.39 6.14
C GLU A 24 -7.73 -1.94 6.46
N GLU A 25 -6.77 -2.87 6.46
CA GLU A 25 -5.36 -2.54 6.71
C GLU A 25 -4.76 -1.70 5.60
N VAL A 26 -5.12 -1.98 4.34
CA VAL A 26 -4.68 -1.18 3.20
C VAL A 26 -5.22 0.24 3.32
N GLU A 27 -6.52 0.37 3.62
CA GLU A 27 -7.14 1.68 3.76
C GLU A 27 -6.56 2.45 4.96
N GLU A 28 -6.32 1.75 6.06
CA GLU A 28 -5.68 2.38 7.21
C GLU A 28 -4.29 2.92 6.83
N LEU A 29 -3.49 2.13 6.15
CA LEU A 29 -2.15 2.54 5.73
C LEU A 29 -2.19 3.76 4.82
N LEU A 30 -3.12 3.77 3.86
CA LEU A 30 -3.18 4.84 2.86
C LEU A 30 -3.81 6.12 3.39
N PHE A 31 -4.75 6.03 4.32
CA PHE A 31 -5.51 7.19 4.78
C PHE A 31 -5.26 7.56 6.25
N ASN A 32 -4.96 6.60 7.09
CA ASN A 32 -4.86 6.79 8.53
C ASN A 32 -3.63 6.12 9.15
N GLY A 33 -2.55 6.01 8.38
CA GLY A 33 -1.31 5.42 8.89
C GLY A 33 -0.58 6.36 9.84
N VAL A 34 0.53 5.88 10.37
CA VAL A 34 1.37 6.66 11.28
C VAL A 34 1.89 7.91 10.60
N ASP A 35 2.27 7.77 9.32
CA ASP A 35 2.77 8.85 8.49
C ASP A 35 2.09 8.84 7.14
N ILE A 36 2.29 9.90 6.36
CA ILE A 36 1.89 9.92 4.96
C ILE A 36 2.70 8.84 4.24
N PRO A 37 2.04 7.93 3.50
CA PRO A 37 2.76 6.87 2.80
C PRO A 37 3.80 7.42 1.84
N LEU A 38 4.94 6.73 1.75
CA LEU A 38 5.97 7.05 0.79
C LEU A 38 5.52 6.52 -0.57
N MET A 39 5.25 7.42 -1.51
CA MET A 39 4.75 7.05 -2.84
C MET A 39 5.91 6.97 -3.82
N MET A 40 6.01 5.82 -4.50
CA MET A 40 7.02 5.61 -5.53
C MET A 40 6.33 5.22 -6.83
N ARG A 41 6.89 5.67 -7.93
CA ARG A 41 6.37 5.33 -9.25
C ARG A 41 6.94 3.98 -9.71
N GLY A 42 6.05 3.06 -10.04
CA GLY A 42 6.43 1.77 -10.58
C GLY A 42 6.28 1.72 -12.09
N ARG A 43 6.36 0.52 -12.64
CA ARG A 43 6.21 0.30 -14.08
C ARG A 43 4.74 0.31 -14.49
N GLU A 44 4.48 0.58 -15.76
CA GLU A 44 3.15 0.48 -16.39
C GLU A 44 2.09 1.33 -15.70
N GLY A 45 2.47 2.52 -15.26
CA GLY A 45 1.53 3.44 -14.63
C GLY A 45 1.11 3.04 -13.22
N ARG A 46 1.79 2.08 -12.63
CA ARG A 46 1.52 1.64 -11.26
C ARG A 46 2.26 2.51 -10.25
N TYR A 47 1.74 2.50 -9.03
CA TYR A 47 2.37 3.21 -7.91
C TYR A 47 2.56 2.24 -6.77
N LEU A 48 3.64 2.45 -6.01
CA LEU A 48 3.92 1.69 -4.80
C LEU A 48 3.80 2.63 -3.62
N ALA A 49 3.00 2.26 -2.63
CA ALA A 49 2.88 3.01 -1.39
C ALA A 49 3.52 2.20 -0.28
N TYR A 50 4.56 2.76 0.33
CA TYR A 50 5.21 2.16 1.49
C TYR A 50 4.69 2.87 2.72
N GLY A 51 4.18 2.14 3.67
CA GLY A 51 3.60 2.78 4.83
C GLY A 51 3.56 1.91 6.06
N LYS A 52 3.12 2.50 7.15
CA LYS A 52 3.02 1.86 8.45
C LYS A 52 1.64 2.10 9.02
N THR A 53 0.98 1.03 9.43
CA THR A 53 -0.34 1.15 10.06
C THR A 53 -0.18 1.66 11.49
N GLN A 54 -1.30 2.06 12.10
CA GLN A 54 -1.30 2.47 13.50
C GLN A 54 -0.85 1.33 14.42
N GLY A 55 -1.10 0.08 14.01
CA GLY A 55 -0.64 -1.09 14.75
C GLY A 55 0.83 -1.43 14.57
N GLY A 56 1.56 -0.65 13.77
CA GLY A 56 2.99 -0.85 13.57
C GLY A 56 3.36 -1.79 12.44
N LEU A 57 2.40 -2.24 11.65
CA LEU A 57 2.66 -3.14 10.52
C LEU A 57 3.18 -2.36 9.32
N LEU A 58 4.22 -2.90 8.68
CA LEU A 58 4.86 -2.27 7.53
C LEU A 58 4.46 -3.01 6.25
N PHE A 59 3.73 -2.31 5.39
CA PHE A 59 3.25 -2.89 4.12
C PHE A 59 3.70 -2.08 2.93
N VAL A 60 3.84 -2.76 1.78
CA VAL A 60 3.92 -2.09 0.49
C VAL A 60 2.66 -2.44 -0.28
N VAL A 61 2.01 -1.42 -0.82
CA VAL A 61 0.77 -1.56 -1.57
C VAL A 61 1.04 -1.13 -3.01
N TRP A 62 0.67 -2.00 -3.96
CA TRP A 62 0.76 -1.69 -5.38
C TRP A 62 -0.61 -1.29 -5.88
N ALA A 63 -0.68 -0.15 -6.55
CA ALA A 63 -1.95 0.38 -7.03
C ALA A 63 -1.79 0.95 -8.43
N SER A 64 -2.88 0.95 -9.19
CA SER A 64 -2.96 1.69 -10.43
C SER A 64 -3.98 2.80 -10.26
N LYS A 65 -3.74 3.94 -10.89
CA LYS A 65 -4.66 5.06 -10.86
C LYS A 65 -4.92 5.49 -12.31
N TYR A 66 -6.09 5.15 -12.81
CA TYR A 66 -6.54 5.62 -14.11
C TYR A 66 -7.71 6.57 -13.90
N LYS A 67 -8.90 6.04 -13.70
CA LYS A 67 -10.06 6.84 -13.32
C LYS A 67 -10.35 6.67 -11.83
N LYS A 68 -10.00 5.51 -11.30
CA LYS A 68 -10.16 5.16 -9.90
C LYS A 68 -8.87 4.52 -9.42
N THR A 69 -8.59 4.63 -8.13
CA THR A 69 -7.47 3.91 -7.53
C THR A 69 -7.89 2.45 -7.35
N LYS A 70 -7.18 1.58 -8.02
CA LYS A 70 -7.41 0.14 -7.93
C LYS A 70 -6.19 -0.51 -7.29
N ILE A 71 -6.42 -1.27 -6.23
CA ILE A 71 -5.34 -2.00 -5.58
C ILE A 71 -5.01 -3.24 -6.40
N ILE A 72 -3.73 -3.45 -6.66
CA ILE A 72 -3.25 -4.61 -7.41
C ILE A 72 -2.84 -5.69 -6.43
N THR A 73 -2.04 -5.33 -5.43
CA THR A 73 -1.63 -6.25 -4.37
C THR A 73 -1.12 -5.46 -3.18
N ALA A 74 -1.03 -6.12 -2.04
CA ALA A 74 -0.45 -5.55 -0.83
C ALA A 74 0.21 -6.69 -0.06
N ARG A 75 1.37 -6.43 0.51
CA ARG A 75 2.12 -7.44 1.26
C ARG A 75 3.04 -6.78 2.28
N ASP A 76 3.57 -7.59 3.19
CA ASP A 76 4.59 -7.12 4.14
C ASP A 76 5.83 -6.65 3.39
N MET A 77 6.49 -5.65 3.94
CA MET A 77 7.78 -5.23 3.40
C MET A 77 8.84 -6.29 3.65
N THR A 78 9.74 -6.45 2.67
CA THR A 78 10.95 -7.25 2.88
C THR A 78 11.90 -6.45 3.77
N GLU A 79 12.96 -7.08 4.27
CA GLU A 79 13.95 -6.38 5.09
C GLU A 79 14.61 -5.25 4.32
N LYS A 80 14.86 -5.45 3.03
CA LYS A 80 15.43 -4.42 2.16
C LYS A 80 14.48 -3.23 2.03
N GLU A 81 13.19 -3.50 1.89
CA GLU A 81 12.17 -2.46 1.79
C GLU A 81 12.01 -1.70 3.11
N LYS A 82 12.09 -2.40 4.23
CA LYS A 82 12.04 -1.76 5.54
C LYS A 82 13.19 -0.78 5.72
N ARG A 83 14.40 -1.17 5.32
CA ARG A 83 15.57 -0.29 5.38
C ARG A 83 15.40 0.93 4.47
N PHE A 84 14.89 0.71 3.27
CA PHE A 84 14.60 1.78 2.33
C PHE A 84 13.58 2.77 2.91
N TYR A 85 12.49 2.25 3.45
CA TYR A 85 11.43 3.06 4.04
C TYR A 85 11.96 3.89 5.22
N LYS A 86 12.68 3.27 6.14
CA LYS A 86 13.27 3.96 7.27
C LYS A 86 14.19 5.10 6.85
N ARG A 87 15.06 4.81 5.90
CA ARG A 87 16.02 5.79 5.40
C ARG A 87 15.34 7.02 4.81
N ARG A 88 14.23 6.81 4.11
CA ARG A 88 13.50 7.89 3.46
C ARG A 88 12.64 8.69 4.44
N LYS A 89 12.28 8.09 5.56
CA LYS A 89 11.41 8.73 6.57
C LYS A 89 12.18 9.42 7.70
N GLU A 90 13.46 9.15 7.81
CA GLU A 90 14.31 9.80 8.83
C GLU A 90 14.73 11.22 8.44
#